data_c7ea6d2b55c74ef19b9810fafb9e76f7
#
_entry.id   c7ea6d2b55c74ef19b9810fafb9e76f7
#
_cell.length_a   1.000
_cell.length_b   1.000
_cell.length_c   1.000
_cell.angle_alpha   90.00
_cell.angle_beta   90.00
_cell.angle_gamma   90.00
#
_symmetry.space_group_name_H-M   'P 1'
#
loop_
_entity.id
_entity.type
_entity.pdbx_description
1 polymer ?
#
loop_
_entity_poly.entity_id
_entity_poly.type
_entity_poly.pdbx_seq_one_letter_code
_entity_poly.pdbx_strand_id
1 'polypeptide(L)'
;MERNRVDKAKIVLILTIIYLIIYVLTGVKVGYQRTPYSLQIISIIKNLFTIVLFSLLLEAIRVFLIKRSKSWISFGIIALIFFLLKVQYIKFSNTIPLETLLEYLLGEFLTGFIESILLCYLSKSGGVILNFSYSIPISLSKILFPVFPNLNWFITASIKYVLYLLIFLFTMYEDTIIIKKSKRQIKRENPSKSIPIILLTLVVVMFVAGFLSYKPVAVVSNSMSPYFNRGDVCIIEKIADYKQIRELKEGDVIEYKINNIYVLHRVIGIKETSKGYRYETKGDNNKEKDLLPVDEDQIVGKVTYVVPYLGYPSVWFSEWINKNK
;
A
#
# COMPACT_ATOMS: atom_id res chain seq x y z
N MET A 1 16.96 18.35 24.75
CA MET A 1 16.96 18.18 23.28
C MET A 1 17.31 16.76 22.84
N GLU A 2 18.35 16.11 23.37
CA GLU A 2 18.75 14.75 22.99
C GLU A 2 17.72 13.67 23.30
N ARG A 3 17.17 13.66 24.51
CA ARG A 3 16.14 12.69 24.92
C ARG A 3 14.95 12.62 23.96
N ASN A 4 14.52 13.76 23.43
CA ASN A 4 13.40 13.84 22.49
C ASN A 4 13.75 13.28 21.08
N ARG A 5 15.01 13.40 20.63
CA ARG A 5 15.46 12.78 19.37
C ARG A 5 15.47 11.25 19.49
N VAL A 6 15.89 10.73 20.63
CA VAL A 6 15.90 9.29 20.89
C VAL A 6 14.48 8.73 20.96
N ASP A 7 13.55 9.42 21.61
CA ASP A 7 12.16 8.98 21.68
C ASP A 7 11.48 8.98 20.31
N LYS A 8 11.70 9.98 19.47
CA LYS A 8 11.27 9.98 18.06
C LYS A 8 11.87 8.82 17.27
N ALA A 9 13.17 8.57 17.44
CA ALA A 9 13.87 7.50 16.75
C ALA A 9 13.31 6.12 17.11
N LYS A 10 12.98 5.89 18.39
CA LYS A 10 12.33 4.66 18.84
C LYS A 10 10.99 4.44 18.14
N ILE A 11 10.17 5.48 17.99
CA ILE A 11 8.86 5.35 17.36
C ILE A 11 9.00 5.13 15.84
N VAL A 12 9.91 5.85 15.17
CA VAL A 12 10.22 5.59 13.75
C VAL A 12 10.67 4.14 13.56
N LEU A 13 11.53 3.63 14.44
CA LEU A 13 11.97 2.24 14.42
C LEU A 13 10.80 1.26 14.59
N ILE A 14 9.94 1.49 15.58
CA ILE A 14 8.77 0.65 15.86
C ILE A 14 7.83 0.64 14.65
N LEU A 15 7.50 1.81 14.07
CA LEU A 15 6.66 1.90 12.87
C LEU A 15 7.26 1.14 11.68
N THR A 16 8.58 1.24 11.51
CA THR A 16 9.28 0.53 10.42
C THR A 16 9.28 -0.98 10.65
N ILE A 17 9.45 -1.45 11.89
CA ILE A 17 9.37 -2.88 12.22
C ILE A 17 7.94 -3.41 12.04
N ILE A 18 6.93 -2.69 12.50
CA ILE A 18 5.52 -3.06 12.29
C ILE A 18 5.21 -3.17 10.79
N TYR A 19 5.66 -2.20 10.00
CA TYR A 19 5.54 -2.27 8.54
C TYR A 19 6.17 -3.54 7.97
N LEU A 20 7.39 -3.90 8.37
CA LEU A 20 8.07 -5.10 7.86
C LEU A 20 7.33 -6.38 8.25
N ILE A 21 6.79 -6.45 9.47
CA ILE A 21 5.97 -7.59 9.91
C ILE A 21 4.71 -7.70 9.06
N ILE A 22 3.95 -6.60 8.89
CA ILE A 22 2.75 -6.57 8.07
C ILE A 22 3.09 -6.94 6.63
N TYR A 23 4.16 -6.38 6.06
CA TYR A 23 4.61 -6.66 4.71
C TYR A 23 4.87 -8.16 4.50
N VAL A 24 5.61 -8.82 5.40
CA VAL A 24 5.86 -10.28 5.32
C VAL A 24 4.56 -11.07 5.49
N LEU A 25 3.69 -10.69 6.42
CA LEU A 25 2.41 -11.37 6.64
C LEU A 25 1.48 -11.33 5.42
N THR A 26 1.60 -10.30 4.54
CA THR A 26 0.81 -10.30 3.28
C THR A 26 1.07 -11.52 2.43
N GLY A 27 2.28 -12.07 2.47
CA GLY A 27 2.65 -13.26 1.71
C GLY A 27 1.87 -14.53 2.06
N VAL A 28 1.28 -14.60 3.25
CA VAL A 28 0.38 -15.71 3.64
C VAL A 28 -0.82 -15.82 2.69
N LYS A 29 -1.30 -14.66 2.18
CA LYS A 29 -2.48 -14.62 1.27
C LYS A 29 -2.11 -14.67 -0.22
N VAL A 30 -0.99 -14.04 -0.60
CA VAL A 30 -0.63 -13.87 -2.02
C VAL A 30 0.51 -14.77 -2.47
N GLY A 31 1.05 -15.58 -1.55
CA GLY A 31 2.24 -16.41 -1.78
C GLY A 31 3.54 -15.62 -1.59
N TYR A 32 4.64 -16.37 -1.61
CA TYR A 32 5.98 -15.83 -1.41
C TYR A 32 6.86 -16.10 -2.63
N GLN A 33 7.74 -15.17 -2.91
CA GLN A 33 8.86 -15.30 -3.84
C GLN A 33 10.19 -15.33 -3.08
N ARG A 34 11.18 -16.04 -3.62
CA ARG A 34 12.51 -16.13 -3.01
C ARG A 34 13.26 -14.80 -3.12
N THR A 35 14.08 -14.49 -2.13
CA THR A 35 14.99 -13.35 -2.18
C THR A 35 15.96 -13.48 -3.37
N PRO A 36 16.30 -12.37 -4.05
CA PRO A 36 17.34 -12.37 -5.08
C PRO A 36 18.75 -12.52 -4.49
N TYR A 37 18.90 -12.38 -3.17
CA TYR A 37 20.21 -12.48 -2.51
C TYR A 37 20.47 -13.92 -2.03
N SER A 38 21.72 -14.37 -2.21
CA SER A 38 22.18 -15.65 -1.67
C SER A 38 22.26 -15.60 -0.14
N LEU A 39 21.68 -16.61 0.52
CA LEU A 39 21.69 -16.75 1.98
C LEU A 39 22.93 -17.47 2.53
N GLN A 40 23.96 -17.70 1.71
CA GLN A 40 25.26 -18.17 2.20
C GLN A 40 25.90 -17.11 3.09
N ILE A 41 26.54 -17.53 4.18
CA ILE A 41 27.12 -16.65 5.21
C ILE A 41 28.05 -15.60 4.59
N ILE A 42 28.92 -16.01 3.69
CA ILE A 42 29.87 -15.10 3.00
C ILE A 42 29.12 -14.06 2.17
N SER A 43 28.07 -14.45 1.47
CA SER A 43 27.22 -13.54 0.69
C SER A 43 26.45 -12.56 1.56
N ILE A 44 25.92 -13.05 2.71
CA ILE A 44 25.28 -12.20 3.70
C ILE A 44 26.23 -11.14 4.23
N ILE A 45 27.45 -11.53 4.64
CA ILE A 45 28.48 -10.60 5.14
C ILE A 45 28.83 -9.57 4.07
N LYS A 46 29.06 -9.99 2.82
CA LYS A 46 29.35 -9.11 1.69
C LYS A 46 28.19 -8.11 1.47
N ASN A 47 26.96 -8.59 1.46
CA ASN A 47 25.77 -7.75 1.25
C ASN A 47 25.52 -6.80 2.43
N LEU A 48 25.75 -7.22 3.67
CA LEU A 48 25.72 -6.34 4.83
C LEU A 48 26.70 -5.20 4.70
N PHE A 49 27.93 -5.50 4.31
CA PHE A 49 28.95 -4.48 4.12
C PHE A 49 28.59 -3.52 2.97
N THR A 50 28.17 -4.04 1.80
CA THR A 50 27.91 -3.21 0.62
C THR A 50 26.59 -2.44 0.74
N ILE A 51 25.49 -3.08 1.15
CA ILE A 51 24.15 -2.46 1.13
C ILE A 51 23.92 -1.62 2.38
N VAL A 52 24.21 -2.18 3.57
CA VAL A 52 23.91 -1.47 4.83
C VAL A 52 24.88 -0.34 5.05
N LEU A 53 26.21 -0.60 4.94
CA LEU A 53 27.20 0.43 5.15
C LEU A 53 27.07 1.57 4.15
N PHE A 54 26.85 1.25 2.87
CA PHE A 54 26.63 2.26 1.83
C PHE A 54 25.37 3.10 2.11
N SER A 55 24.28 2.46 2.53
CA SER A 55 23.05 3.16 2.93
C SER A 55 23.31 4.10 4.11
N LEU A 56 24.04 3.66 5.14
CA LEU A 56 24.37 4.48 6.30
C LEU A 56 25.24 5.69 5.94
N LEU A 57 26.24 5.49 5.09
CA LEU A 57 27.09 6.59 4.60
C LEU A 57 26.27 7.63 3.82
N LEU A 58 25.39 7.18 2.92
CA LEU A 58 24.52 8.08 2.18
C LEU A 58 23.63 8.90 3.13
N GLU A 59 23.01 8.27 4.13
CA GLU A 59 22.17 8.99 5.09
C GLU A 59 22.96 9.95 5.98
N ALA A 60 24.19 9.60 6.37
CA ALA A 60 25.08 10.51 7.11
C ALA A 60 25.43 11.76 6.27
N ILE A 61 25.76 11.58 4.99
CA ILE A 61 26.04 12.69 4.06
C ILE A 61 24.77 13.54 3.86
N ARG A 62 23.60 12.90 3.68
CA ARG A 62 22.30 13.61 3.58
C ARG A 62 22.07 14.52 4.77
N VAL A 63 22.23 14.01 5.99
CA VAL A 63 22.06 14.78 7.22
C VAL A 63 23.01 15.95 7.29
N PHE A 64 24.29 15.73 6.91
CA PHE A 64 25.28 16.79 6.87
C PHE A 64 24.89 17.93 5.92
N LEU A 65 24.43 17.61 4.72
CA LEU A 65 24.00 18.58 3.71
C LEU A 65 22.70 19.30 4.15
N ILE A 66 21.72 18.58 4.65
CA ILE A 66 20.43 19.15 5.10
C ILE A 66 20.63 20.12 6.27
N LYS A 67 21.51 19.81 7.21
CA LYS A 67 21.80 20.73 8.34
C LYS A 67 22.42 22.06 7.91
N ARG A 68 23.10 22.08 6.77
CA ARG A 68 23.70 23.29 6.18
C ARG A 68 22.75 24.03 5.24
N SER A 69 21.69 23.36 4.79
CA SER A 69 20.69 23.93 3.89
C SER A 69 19.81 24.93 4.66
N LYS A 70 19.69 26.14 4.13
CA LYS A 70 18.83 27.21 4.68
C LYS A 70 17.57 27.46 3.81
N SER A 71 17.58 26.99 2.57
CA SER A 71 16.54 27.25 1.57
C SER A 71 15.71 26.00 1.27
N TRP A 72 14.42 26.17 0.96
CA TRP A 72 13.55 25.12 0.46
C TRP A 72 14.04 24.56 -0.88
N ILE A 73 14.64 25.40 -1.71
CA ILE A 73 15.21 25.00 -3.00
C ILE A 73 16.36 24.02 -2.77
N SER A 74 17.31 24.34 -1.86
CA SER A 74 18.41 23.42 -1.55
C SER A 74 17.94 22.11 -0.92
N PHE A 75 16.86 22.14 -0.12
CA PHE A 75 16.23 20.94 0.40
C PHE A 75 15.70 20.05 -0.75
N GLY A 76 14.97 20.62 -1.70
CA GLY A 76 14.45 19.92 -2.87
C GLY A 76 15.56 19.34 -3.76
N ILE A 77 16.62 20.09 -4.01
CA ILE A 77 17.79 19.64 -4.78
C ILE A 77 18.47 18.45 -4.08
N ILE A 78 18.68 18.51 -2.76
CA ILE A 78 19.27 17.40 -2.01
C ILE A 78 18.37 16.17 -2.10
N ALA A 79 17.04 16.33 -1.92
CA ALA A 79 16.10 15.23 -2.05
C ALA A 79 16.17 14.58 -3.45
N LEU A 80 16.25 15.39 -4.51
CA LEU A 80 16.37 14.91 -5.87
C LEU A 80 17.69 14.17 -6.12
N ILE A 81 18.83 14.71 -5.67
CA ILE A 81 20.14 14.06 -5.82
C ILE A 81 20.14 12.69 -5.16
N PHE A 82 19.70 12.60 -3.89
CA PHE A 82 19.69 11.33 -3.18
C PHE A 82 18.66 10.33 -3.72
N PHE A 83 17.57 10.80 -4.30
CA PHE A 83 16.66 9.97 -5.06
C PHE A 83 17.36 9.40 -6.31
N LEU A 84 17.98 10.24 -7.13
CA LEU A 84 18.68 9.82 -8.35
C LEU A 84 19.82 8.82 -8.09
N LEU A 85 20.49 8.90 -6.93
CA LEU A 85 21.50 7.93 -6.52
C LEU A 85 20.95 6.55 -6.17
N LYS A 86 19.65 6.46 -5.79
CA LYS A 86 19.00 5.20 -5.39
C LYS A 86 18.10 4.62 -6.47
N VAL A 87 17.63 5.43 -7.42
CA VAL A 87 16.68 4.99 -8.43
C VAL A 87 17.33 3.99 -9.40
N GLN A 88 16.63 2.91 -9.69
CA GLN A 88 17.02 2.01 -10.76
C GLN A 88 16.50 2.57 -12.08
N TYR A 89 17.40 2.83 -13.02
CA TYR A 89 17.00 3.33 -14.33
C TYR A 89 16.44 2.19 -15.17
N ILE A 90 15.26 2.38 -15.75
CA ILE A 90 14.77 1.48 -16.81
C ILE A 90 15.68 1.62 -18.02
N LYS A 91 16.13 0.50 -18.57
CA LYS A 91 16.71 0.48 -19.91
C LYS A 91 15.58 0.79 -20.90
N PHE A 92 15.54 2.02 -21.41
CA PHE A 92 14.58 2.39 -22.43
C PHE A 92 14.85 1.57 -23.68
N SER A 93 13.96 0.64 -24.00
CA SER A 93 13.85 0.04 -25.32
C SER A 93 12.83 0.85 -26.14
N ASN A 94 12.91 0.80 -27.46
CA ASN A 94 12.13 1.66 -28.38
C ASN A 94 10.60 1.53 -28.26
N THR A 95 10.10 0.55 -27.50
CA THR A 95 8.67 0.35 -27.23
C THR A 95 8.48 -0.18 -25.81
N ILE A 96 8.23 0.75 -24.87
CA ILE A 96 7.83 0.37 -23.51
C ILE A 96 6.30 0.37 -23.46
N PRO A 97 5.65 -0.74 -23.07
CA PRO A 97 4.21 -0.74 -22.82
C PRO A 97 3.83 0.30 -21.76
N LEU A 98 2.73 1.02 -21.99
CA LEU A 98 2.26 2.07 -21.08
C LEU A 98 2.10 1.53 -19.65
N GLU A 99 1.64 0.31 -19.49
CA GLU A 99 1.49 -0.35 -18.18
C GLU A 99 2.81 -0.47 -17.43
N THR A 100 3.87 -0.92 -18.10
CA THR A 100 5.23 -1.01 -17.52
C THR A 100 5.78 0.38 -17.16
N LEU A 101 5.49 1.40 -17.98
CA LEU A 101 5.90 2.77 -17.69
C LEU A 101 5.18 3.31 -16.44
N LEU A 102 3.87 3.07 -16.31
CA LEU A 102 3.09 3.48 -15.14
C LEU A 102 3.51 2.73 -13.87
N GLU A 103 3.75 1.44 -13.97
CA GLU A 103 4.32 0.64 -12.87
C GLU A 103 5.63 1.23 -12.36
N TYR A 104 6.53 1.57 -13.27
CA TYR A 104 7.78 2.20 -12.89
C TYR A 104 7.57 3.60 -12.30
N LEU A 105 6.79 4.46 -12.94
CA LEU A 105 6.60 5.84 -12.49
C LEU A 105 5.91 5.91 -11.12
N LEU A 106 4.87 5.12 -10.90
CA LEU A 106 4.10 5.15 -9.65
C LEU A 106 4.64 4.18 -8.59
N GLY A 107 5.11 3.01 -9.01
CA GLY A 107 5.62 1.97 -8.11
C GLY A 107 7.01 2.26 -7.59
N GLU A 108 7.95 2.63 -8.47
CA GLU A 108 9.36 2.78 -8.09
C GLU A 108 9.79 4.25 -8.02
N PHE A 109 9.53 5.04 -9.08
CA PHE A 109 10.02 6.41 -9.17
C PHE A 109 9.38 7.32 -8.11
N LEU A 110 8.06 7.41 -8.09
CA LEU A 110 7.33 8.27 -7.15
C LEU A 110 7.54 7.82 -5.71
N THR A 111 7.53 6.51 -5.46
CA THR A 111 7.79 5.92 -4.13
C THR A 111 9.18 6.28 -3.63
N GLY A 112 10.21 6.12 -4.45
CA GLY A 112 11.59 6.48 -4.10
C GLY A 112 11.79 7.98 -3.90
N PHE A 113 11.09 8.82 -4.68
CA PHE A 113 11.16 10.27 -4.53
C PHE A 113 10.52 10.73 -3.20
N ILE A 114 9.34 10.20 -2.86
CA ILE A 114 8.66 10.50 -1.58
C ILE A 114 9.51 9.99 -0.40
N GLU A 115 10.13 8.80 -0.50
CA GLU A 115 11.08 8.30 0.50
C GLU A 115 12.23 9.28 0.70
N SER A 116 12.79 9.80 -0.38
CA SER A 116 13.91 10.75 -0.30
C SER A 116 13.52 12.06 0.37
N ILE A 117 12.32 12.59 0.10
CA ILE A 117 11.75 13.77 0.78
C ILE A 117 11.57 13.48 2.26
N LEU A 118 11.00 12.33 2.62
CA LEU A 118 10.82 11.92 4.02
C LEU A 118 12.17 11.88 4.76
N LEU A 119 13.19 11.25 4.19
CA LEU A 119 14.51 11.14 4.79
C LEU A 119 15.20 12.51 4.94
N CYS A 120 14.99 13.43 4.01
CA CYS A 120 15.44 14.82 4.17
C CYS A 120 14.71 15.52 5.33
N TYR A 121 13.41 15.29 5.49
CA TYR A 121 12.63 15.81 6.62
C TYR A 121 13.10 15.23 7.95
N LEU A 122 13.31 13.91 8.04
CA LEU A 122 13.86 13.24 9.22
C LEU A 122 15.26 13.77 9.58
N SER A 123 16.10 14.04 8.56
CA SER A 123 17.42 14.66 8.72
C SER A 123 17.33 16.01 9.44
N LYS A 124 16.32 16.82 9.11
CA LYS A 124 16.07 18.13 9.71
C LYS A 124 15.51 18.01 11.13
N SER A 125 14.54 17.10 11.34
CA SER A 125 13.84 16.93 12.61
C SER A 125 14.70 16.29 13.72
N GLY A 126 15.49 15.26 13.41
CA GLY A 126 16.25 14.51 14.42
C GLY A 126 17.65 14.07 14.01
N GLY A 127 18.03 14.29 12.77
CA GLY A 127 19.37 14.01 12.27
C GLY A 127 19.61 12.52 11.98
N VAL A 128 20.86 12.09 12.15
CA VAL A 128 21.34 10.76 11.76
C VAL A 128 20.55 9.63 12.44
N ILE A 129 20.20 9.80 13.72
CA ILE A 129 19.52 8.77 14.52
C ILE A 129 18.15 8.44 13.92
N LEU A 130 17.36 9.44 13.48
CA LEU A 130 16.07 9.21 12.88
C LEU A 130 16.19 8.50 11.53
N ASN A 131 17.12 8.95 10.66
CA ASN A 131 17.35 8.31 9.38
C ASN A 131 17.79 6.85 9.55
N PHE A 132 18.67 6.57 10.51
CA PHE A 132 19.13 5.20 10.78
C PHE A 132 18.02 4.31 11.33
N SER A 133 17.13 4.85 12.17
CA SER A 133 15.98 4.10 12.69
C SER A 133 15.03 3.62 11.59
N TYR A 134 14.98 4.30 10.46
CA TYR A 134 14.25 3.87 9.27
C TYR A 134 15.11 2.99 8.34
N SER A 135 16.32 3.46 7.97
CA SER A 135 17.12 2.87 6.89
C SER A 135 17.72 1.51 7.26
N ILE A 136 18.13 1.31 8.54
CA ILE A 136 18.73 0.05 8.98
C ILE A 136 17.77 -1.13 8.86
N PRO A 137 16.54 -1.10 9.45
CA PRO A 137 15.61 -2.22 9.32
C PRO A 137 15.24 -2.53 7.87
N ILE A 138 15.03 -1.50 7.04
CA ILE A 138 14.71 -1.68 5.60
C ILE A 138 15.87 -2.33 4.85
N SER A 139 17.11 -1.90 5.10
CA SER A 139 18.29 -2.48 4.44
C SER A 139 18.57 -3.90 4.91
N LEU A 140 18.43 -4.16 6.21
CA LEU A 140 18.59 -5.51 6.78
C LEU A 140 17.52 -6.49 6.28
N SER A 141 16.26 -6.06 6.17
CA SER A 141 15.19 -6.93 5.70
C SER A 141 15.45 -7.46 4.29
N LYS A 142 16.01 -6.64 3.40
CA LYS A 142 16.38 -7.05 2.03
C LYS A 142 17.38 -8.21 1.99
N ILE A 143 18.26 -8.28 2.99
CA ILE A 143 19.36 -9.26 3.02
C ILE A 143 18.99 -10.50 3.84
N LEU A 144 18.31 -10.29 4.97
CA LEU A 144 18.05 -11.33 5.95
C LEU A 144 16.75 -12.10 5.71
N PHE A 145 15.78 -11.52 5.01
CA PHE A 145 14.54 -12.21 4.74
C PHE A 145 14.72 -13.21 3.59
N PRO A 146 14.44 -14.50 3.85
CA PRO A 146 14.59 -15.55 2.82
C PRO A 146 13.54 -15.47 1.72
N VAL A 147 12.40 -14.86 2.04
CA VAL A 147 11.25 -14.76 1.15
C VAL A 147 10.61 -13.37 1.26
N PHE A 148 10.01 -12.95 0.16
CA PHE A 148 9.20 -11.73 0.08
C PHE A 148 7.81 -12.06 -0.43
N PRO A 149 6.76 -11.32 -0.03
CA PRO A 149 5.42 -11.52 -0.57
C PRO A 149 5.38 -11.20 -2.06
N ASN A 150 4.66 -12.02 -2.83
CA ASN A 150 4.45 -11.81 -4.27
C ASN A 150 3.30 -10.82 -4.50
N LEU A 151 3.52 -9.56 -4.12
CA LEU A 151 2.54 -8.49 -4.24
C LEU A 151 2.62 -7.80 -5.60
N ASN A 152 1.46 -7.38 -6.10
CA ASN A 152 1.40 -6.44 -7.22
C ASN A 152 2.12 -5.13 -6.82
N TRP A 153 2.74 -4.47 -7.79
CA TRP A 153 3.44 -3.20 -7.63
C TRP A 153 2.59 -2.14 -6.93
N PHE A 154 1.28 -2.04 -7.28
CA PHE A 154 0.35 -1.07 -6.71
C PHE A 154 0.17 -1.25 -5.20
N ILE A 155 -0.03 -2.50 -4.73
CA ILE A 155 -0.16 -2.80 -3.30
C ILE A 155 1.15 -2.52 -2.57
N THR A 156 2.28 -2.92 -3.17
CA THR A 156 3.62 -2.67 -2.62
C THR A 156 3.87 -1.17 -2.42
N ALA A 157 3.59 -0.36 -3.44
CA ALA A 157 3.73 1.09 -3.36
C ALA A 157 2.78 1.70 -2.32
N SER A 158 1.51 1.27 -2.31
CA SER A 158 0.50 1.77 -1.36
C SER A 158 0.90 1.54 0.09
N ILE A 159 1.40 0.36 0.44
CA ILE A 159 1.85 0.05 1.80
C ILE A 159 3.06 0.93 2.19
N LYS A 160 3.99 1.18 1.27
CA LYS A 160 5.13 2.11 1.49
C LYS A 160 4.65 3.55 1.71
N TYR A 161 3.71 4.05 0.89
CA TYR A 161 3.17 5.42 1.05
C TYR A 161 2.53 5.62 2.43
N VAL A 162 1.81 4.62 2.91
CA VAL A 162 1.21 4.68 4.24
C VAL A 162 2.29 4.74 5.33
N LEU A 163 3.33 3.92 5.24
CA LEU A 163 4.46 4.01 6.17
C LEU A 163 5.06 5.42 6.18
N TYR A 164 5.33 5.98 5.00
CA TYR A 164 5.93 7.31 4.87
C TYR A 164 5.04 8.39 5.47
N LEU A 165 3.74 8.31 5.21
CA LEU A 165 2.75 9.23 5.78
C LEU A 165 2.71 9.14 7.32
N LEU A 166 2.69 7.93 7.89
CA LEU A 166 2.70 7.71 9.33
C LEU A 166 3.94 8.30 10.00
N ILE A 167 5.12 8.01 9.46
CA ILE A 167 6.39 8.53 9.98
C ILE A 167 6.40 10.06 9.90
N PHE A 168 5.94 10.63 8.76
CA PHE A 168 5.87 12.08 8.57
C PHE A 168 4.93 12.75 9.57
N LEU A 169 3.68 12.28 9.65
CA LEU A 169 2.66 12.84 10.55
C LEU A 169 3.10 12.77 12.02
N PHE A 170 3.68 11.64 12.42
CA PHE A 170 4.17 11.47 13.77
C PHE A 170 5.33 12.44 14.07
N THR A 171 6.33 12.52 13.20
CA THR A 171 7.49 13.40 13.41
C THR A 171 7.08 14.87 13.36
N MET A 172 6.16 15.26 12.48
CA MET A 172 5.60 16.60 12.39
C MET A 172 4.83 16.99 13.67
N TYR A 173 4.01 16.06 14.19
CA TYR A 173 3.27 16.26 15.43
C TYR A 173 4.22 16.52 16.60
N GLU A 174 5.25 15.70 16.77
CA GLU A 174 6.27 15.86 17.81
C GLU A 174 7.04 17.18 17.67
N ASP A 175 7.41 17.59 16.44
CA ASP A 175 8.07 18.88 16.19
C ASP A 175 7.17 20.05 16.57
N THR A 176 5.87 19.96 16.27
CA THR A 176 4.89 21.01 16.63
C THR A 176 4.72 21.15 18.14
N ILE A 177 4.70 20.04 18.87
CA ILE A 177 4.65 20.04 20.35
C ILE A 177 5.88 20.74 20.93
N ILE A 178 7.06 20.44 20.39
CA ILE A 178 8.32 21.05 20.87
C ILE A 178 8.30 22.57 20.68
N ILE A 179 7.86 23.04 19.51
CA ILE A 179 7.76 24.46 19.21
C ILE A 179 6.76 25.16 20.16
N LYS A 180 5.62 24.52 20.44
CA LYS A 180 4.64 25.03 21.43
C LYS A 180 5.19 25.02 22.86
N LYS A 181 5.96 24.02 23.23
CA LYS A 181 6.61 23.90 24.57
C LYS A 181 7.71 24.94 24.80
N SER A 182 8.43 25.32 23.72
CA SER A 182 9.43 26.40 23.81
C SER A 182 8.80 27.77 24.05
N LYS A 183 7.51 27.95 23.75
CA LYS A 183 6.79 29.23 23.99
C LYS A 183 5.91 29.28 25.24
N ARG A 184 5.67 28.15 25.92
CA ARG A 184 4.89 28.09 27.18
C ARG A 184 5.39 26.96 28.06
N GLN A 185 5.57 27.24 29.39
CA GLN A 185 5.93 26.23 30.38
C GLN A 185 4.96 25.03 30.38
N ILE A 186 5.49 23.93 30.18
CA ILE A 186 5.13 22.52 30.06
C ILE A 186 3.95 22.09 30.93
N LYS A 187 2.85 21.72 30.31
CA LYS A 187 1.96 20.67 30.80
C LYS A 187 2.30 19.38 30.00
N ARG A 188 2.72 18.33 30.71
CA ARG A 188 3.17 17.05 30.18
C ARG A 188 2.01 16.40 29.40
N GLU A 189 1.99 16.51 28.06
CA GLU A 189 1.02 15.79 27.25
C GLU A 189 1.53 14.36 27.01
N ASN A 190 0.66 13.38 27.34
CA ASN A 190 0.94 11.96 27.20
C ASN A 190 1.13 11.59 25.71
N PRO A 191 2.12 10.76 25.36
CA PRO A 191 2.30 10.22 24.01
C PRO A 191 1.13 9.34 23.54
N SER A 192 0.23 8.97 24.45
CA SER A 192 -0.98 8.19 24.15
C SER A 192 -1.94 8.85 23.15
N LYS A 193 -1.85 10.17 22.93
CA LYS A 193 -2.72 10.87 21.95
C LYS A 193 -2.44 10.52 20.49
N SER A 194 -1.24 10.03 20.18
CA SER A 194 -0.88 9.59 18.82
C SER A 194 -1.30 8.15 18.53
N ILE A 195 -1.55 7.34 19.56
CA ILE A 195 -1.93 5.92 19.44
C ILE A 195 -3.22 5.74 18.60
N PRO A 196 -4.31 6.51 18.82
CA PRO A 196 -5.52 6.36 18.01
C PRO A 196 -5.29 6.61 16.52
N ILE A 197 -4.44 7.58 16.16
CA ILE A 197 -4.12 7.90 14.77
C ILE A 197 -3.32 6.76 14.14
N ILE A 198 -2.35 6.22 14.87
CA ILE A 198 -1.54 5.07 14.43
C ILE A 198 -2.43 3.85 14.22
N LEU A 199 -3.33 3.55 15.18
CA LEU A 199 -4.27 2.43 15.07
C LEU A 199 -5.24 2.62 13.90
N LEU A 200 -5.82 3.80 13.74
CA LEU A 200 -6.72 4.10 12.63
C LEU A 200 -6.01 3.90 11.29
N THR A 201 -4.79 4.40 11.15
CA THR A 201 -4.04 4.26 9.91
C THR A 201 -3.65 2.80 9.65
N LEU A 202 -3.31 2.04 10.71
CA LEU A 202 -3.06 0.60 10.60
C LEU A 202 -4.31 -0.14 10.06
N VAL A 203 -5.50 0.19 10.59
CA VAL A 203 -6.77 -0.39 10.12
C VAL A 203 -7.02 -0.04 8.66
N VAL A 204 -6.81 1.22 8.26
CA VAL A 204 -6.95 1.64 6.86
C VAL A 204 -5.98 0.87 5.95
N VAL A 205 -4.72 0.68 6.38
CA VAL A 205 -3.74 -0.13 5.63
C VAL A 205 -4.20 -1.57 5.48
N MET A 206 -4.64 -2.19 6.57
CA MET A 206 -5.14 -3.56 6.55
C MET A 206 -6.36 -3.71 5.64
N PHE A 207 -7.24 -2.71 5.61
CA PHE A 207 -8.40 -2.67 4.72
C PHE A 207 -7.98 -2.56 3.25
N VAL A 208 -7.12 -1.60 2.90
CA VAL A 208 -6.63 -1.40 1.53
C VAL A 208 -5.80 -2.59 1.04
N ALA A 209 -4.96 -3.16 1.91
CA ALA A 209 -4.17 -4.36 1.61
C ALA A 209 -5.01 -5.64 1.53
N GLY A 210 -6.34 -5.54 1.77
CA GLY A 210 -7.25 -6.68 1.68
C GLY A 210 -7.07 -7.74 2.77
N PHE A 211 -6.44 -7.38 3.91
CA PHE A 211 -6.36 -8.26 5.08
C PHE A 211 -7.70 -8.42 5.78
N LEU A 212 -8.55 -7.41 5.71
CA LEU A 212 -9.89 -7.49 6.26
C LEU A 212 -10.77 -8.38 5.36
N SER A 213 -11.82 -8.91 5.94
CA SER A 213 -12.84 -9.70 5.22
C SER A 213 -13.53 -8.90 4.12
N TYR A 214 -13.35 -7.59 4.10
CA TYR A 214 -13.92 -6.67 3.14
C TYR A 214 -12.87 -6.12 2.17
N LYS A 215 -13.23 -5.90 0.90
CA LYS A 215 -12.42 -5.20 -0.10
C LYS A 215 -13.23 -4.13 -0.84
N PRO A 216 -12.65 -2.96 -1.12
CA PRO A 216 -13.27 -1.96 -1.99
C PRO A 216 -13.06 -2.32 -3.47
N VAL A 217 -14.10 -2.19 -4.29
CA VAL A 217 -14.05 -2.38 -5.75
C VAL A 217 -14.70 -1.19 -6.43
N ALA A 218 -13.97 -0.51 -7.31
CA ALA A 218 -14.51 0.58 -8.12
C ALA A 218 -15.35 0.04 -9.28
N VAL A 219 -16.56 0.57 -9.44
CA VAL A 219 -17.52 0.16 -10.46
C VAL A 219 -17.19 0.88 -11.77
N VAL A 220 -16.96 0.11 -12.83
CA VAL A 220 -16.58 0.64 -14.15
C VAL A 220 -17.72 0.67 -15.17
N SER A 221 -18.87 0.08 -14.85
CA SER A 221 -20.02 -0.03 -15.75
C SER A 221 -21.33 0.38 -15.08
N ASN A 222 -22.40 0.58 -15.86
CA ASN A 222 -23.73 0.89 -15.38
C ASN A 222 -24.69 -0.31 -15.40
N SER A 223 -24.17 -1.54 -15.48
CA SER A 223 -25.01 -2.76 -15.57
C SER A 223 -25.92 -2.96 -14.35
N MET A 224 -25.57 -2.36 -13.21
CA MET A 224 -26.30 -2.46 -11.94
C MET A 224 -27.10 -1.20 -11.59
N SER A 225 -27.20 -0.22 -12.50
CA SER A 225 -28.04 0.96 -12.27
C SER A 225 -29.52 0.55 -12.12
N PRO A 226 -30.30 1.16 -11.18
CA PRO A 226 -29.94 2.28 -10.31
C PRO A 226 -29.30 1.91 -8.97
N TYR A 227 -29.12 0.61 -8.67
CA TYR A 227 -28.61 0.17 -7.36
C TYR A 227 -27.21 0.74 -7.04
N PHE A 228 -26.31 0.69 -8.02
CA PHE A 228 -25.06 1.47 -8.04
C PHE A 228 -24.66 1.78 -9.48
N ASN A 229 -23.87 2.81 -9.63
CA ASN A 229 -23.47 3.36 -10.92
C ASN A 229 -21.96 3.32 -11.14
N ARG A 230 -21.57 3.51 -12.37
CA ARG A 230 -20.15 3.73 -12.71
C ARG A 230 -19.59 4.89 -11.88
N GLY A 231 -18.44 4.67 -11.27
CA GLY A 231 -17.78 5.66 -10.38
C GLY A 231 -18.10 5.47 -8.89
N ASP A 232 -18.98 4.54 -8.54
CA ASP A 232 -19.19 4.15 -7.16
C ASP A 232 -18.14 3.14 -6.69
N VAL A 233 -17.98 2.97 -5.39
CA VAL A 233 -17.16 1.91 -4.79
C VAL A 233 -18.07 0.95 -4.04
N CYS A 234 -18.06 -0.31 -4.45
CA CYS A 234 -18.70 -1.39 -3.73
C CYS A 234 -17.74 -1.98 -2.69
N ILE A 235 -18.19 -2.10 -1.46
CA ILE A 235 -17.50 -2.83 -0.39
C ILE A 235 -17.97 -4.28 -0.46
N ILE A 236 -17.06 -5.17 -0.78
CA ILE A 236 -17.35 -6.59 -0.99
C ILE A 236 -16.82 -7.37 0.21
N GLU A 237 -17.72 -8.09 0.86
CA GLU A 237 -17.38 -9.09 1.85
C GLU A 237 -16.86 -10.34 1.13
N LYS A 238 -15.59 -10.67 1.37
CA LYS A 238 -14.95 -11.84 0.75
C LYS A 238 -15.54 -13.12 1.34
N ILE A 239 -15.92 -14.02 0.47
CA ILE A 239 -16.39 -15.35 0.84
C ILE A 239 -15.24 -16.32 0.60
N ALA A 240 -14.77 -17.00 1.65
CA ALA A 240 -13.65 -17.94 1.57
C ALA A 240 -14.09 -19.40 1.74
N ASP A 241 -15.32 -19.64 2.23
CA ASP A 241 -15.85 -20.96 2.54
C ASP A 241 -17.10 -21.26 1.73
N TYR A 242 -17.20 -22.47 1.19
CA TYR A 242 -18.39 -22.97 0.50
C TYR A 242 -19.66 -22.90 1.34
N LYS A 243 -19.56 -22.99 2.67
CA LYS A 243 -20.71 -22.83 3.56
C LYS A 243 -21.32 -21.44 3.45
N GLN A 244 -20.48 -20.41 3.41
CA GLN A 244 -20.93 -19.02 3.25
C GLN A 244 -21.51 -18.75 1.86
N ILE A 245 -20.97 -19.42 0.82
CA ILE A 245 -21.52 -19.33 -0.55
C ILE A 245 -22.96 -19.85 -0.57
N ARG A 246 -23.23 -20.95 0.14
CA ARG A 246 -24.56 -21.58 0.21
C ARG A 246 -25.58 -20.81 1.07
N GLU A 247 -25.12 -19.81 1.82
CA GLU A 247 -25.97 -18.86 2.54
C GLU A 247 -26.46 -17.69 1.67
N LEU A 248 -25.94 -17.58 0.44
CA LEU A 248 -26.38 -16.58 -0.52
C LEU A 248 -27.84 -16.81 -0.92
N LYS A 249 -28.56 -15.71 -1.10
CA LYS A 249 -29.99 -15.71 -1.42
C LYS A 249 -30.25 -14.97 -2.73
N GLU A 250 -31.39 -15.28 -3.33
CA GLU A 250 -31.91 -14.45 -4.42
C GLU A 250 -32.06 -13.00 -3.95
N GLY A 251 -31.63 -12.06 -4.80
CA GLY A 251 -31.54 -10.64 -4.48
C GLY A 251 -30.14 -10.18 -4.02
N ASP A 252 -29.28 -11.08 -3.57
CA ASP A 252 -27.89 -10.71 -3.22
C ASP A 252 -27.09 -10.28 -4.46
N VAL A 253 -26.25 -9.26 -4.30
CA VAL A 253 -25.32 -8.86 -5.36
C VAL A 253 -23.97 -9.48 -5.06
N ILE A 254 -23.49 -10.28 -6.00
CA ILE A 254 -22.24 -11.02 -5.84
C ILE A 254 -21.17 -10.54 -6.82
N GLU A 255 -19.92 -10.62 -6.39
CA GLU A 255 -18.75 -10.54 -7.26
C GLU A 255 -18.31 -11.95 -7.63
N TYR A 256 -18.19 -12.21 -8.89
CA TYR A 256 -17.72 -13.48 -9.42
C TYR A 256 -16.73 -13.29 -10.56
N LYS A 257 -15.92 -14.32 -10.85
CA LYS A 257 -14.86 -14.27 -11.85
C LYS A 257 -15.14 -15.22 -13.00
N ILE A 258 -15.25 -14.67 -14.22
CA ILE A 258 -15.35 -15.45 -15.46
C ILE A 258 -14.24 -14.98 -16.40
N ASN A 259 -13.48 -15.92 -16.99
CA ASN A 259 -12.42 -15.63 -17.99
C ASN A 259 -11.47 -14.49 -17.55
N ASN A 260 -11.05 -14.49 -16.28
CA ASN A 260 -10.21 -13.46 -15.67
C ASN A 260 -10.87 -12.06 -15.51
N ILE A 261 -12.15 -11.93 -15.79
CA ILE A 261 -12.92 -10.69 -15.61
C ILE A 261 -13.76 -10.83 -14.34
N TYR A 262 -13.76 -9.78 -13.52
CA TYR A 262 -14.63 -9.68 -12.35
C TYR A 262 -15.92 -8.98 -12.72
N VAL A 263 -17.06 -9.58 -12.36
CA VAL A 263 -18.41 -9.09 -12.66
C VAL A 263 -19.18 -8.94 -11.35
N LEU A 264 -19.99 -7.88 -11.26
CA LEU A 264 -20.87 -7.59 -10.15
C LEU A 264 -22.31 -7.63 -10.65
N HIS A 265 -23.05 -8.71 -10.35
CA HIS A 265 -24.44 -8.84 -10.74
C HIS A 265 -25.29 -9.43 -9.61
N ARG A 266 -26.62 -9.29 -9.73
CA ARG A 266 -27.59 -9.77 -8.75
C ARG A 266 -27.95 -11.22 -9.02
N VAL A 267 -28.02 -12.02 -7.95
CA VAL A 267 -28.56 -13.40 -7.98
C VAL A 267 -30.06 -13.32 -8.20
N ILE A 268 -30.56 -13.93 -9.28
CA ILE A 268 -31.96 -14.02 -9.65
C ILE A 268 -32.54 -15.43 -9.54
N GLY A 269 -31.69 -16.42 -9.31
CA GLY A 269 -32.10 -17.81 -9.12
C GLY A 269 -30.94 -18.65 -8.62
N ILE A 270 -31.27 -19.68 -7.83
CA ILE A 270 -30.31 -20.62 -7.27
C ILE A 270 -30.77 -22.03 -7.63
N LYS A 271 -29.89 -22.86 -8.21
CA LYS A 271 -30.15 -24.25 -8.57
C LYS A 271 -29.16 -25.18 -7.91
N GLU A 272 -29.68 -26.17 -7.22
CA GLU A 272 -28.86 -27.25 -6.67
C GLU A 272 -28.60 -28.28 -7.77
N THR A 273 -27.34 -28.70 -7.90
CA THR A 273 -26.89 -29.69 -8.87
C THR A 273 -26.05 -30.75 -8.17
N SER A 274 -25.79 -31.87 -8.84
CA SER A 274 -24.93 -32.93 -8.32
C SER A 274 -23.48 -32.50 -8.01
N LYS A 275 -23.06 -31.30 -8.50
CA LYS A 275 -21.72 -30.74 -8.31
C LYS A 275 -21.70 -29.54 -7.35
N GLY A 276 -22.83 -29.19 -6.71
CA GLY A 276 -22.98 -28.00 -5.87
C GLY A 276 -24.05 -27.05 -6.39
N TYR A 277 -24.04 -25.81 -5.86
CA TYR A 277 -25.01 -24.79 -6.24
C TYR A 277 -24.56 -24.03 -7.48
N ARG A 278 -25.51 -23.65 -8.32
CA ARG A 278 -25.33 -22.74 -9.45
C ARG A 278 -26.23 -21.54 -9.29
N TYR A 279 -25.68 -20.36 -9.56
CA TYR A 279 -26.34 -19.09 -9.38
C TYR A 279 -26.63 -18.46 -10.73
N GLU A 280 -27.91 -18.24 -11.01
CA GLU A 280 -28.31 -17.41 -12.17
C GLU A 280 -28.20 -15.95 -11.78
N THR A 281 -27.50 -15.15 -12.57
CA THR A 281 -27.22 -13.75 -12.28
C THR A 281 -27.73 -12.84 -13.39
N LYS A 282 -27.98 -11.56 -13.01
CA LYS A 282 -28.40 -10.52 -13.95
C LYS A 282 -27.95 -9.15 -13.44
N GLY A 283 -27.47 -8.30 -14.33
CA GLY A 283 -27.31 -6.87 -14.04
C GLY A 283 -28.68 -6.20 -13.98
N ASP A 284 -28.90 -5.35 -12.97
CA ASP A 284 -30.19 -4.69 -12.75
C ASP A 284 -30.65 -3.86 -13.98
N ASN A 285 -29.70 -3.28 -14.70
CA ASN A 285 -29.95 -2.50 -15.92
C ASN A 285 -29.90 -3.34 -17.21
N ASN A 286 -29.61 -4.62 -17.13
CA ASN A 286 -29.53 -5.48 -18.32
C ASN A 286 -30.95 -5.95 -18.71
N LYS A 287 -31.23 -6.11 -20.00
CA LYS A 287 -32.51 -6.67 -20.46
C LYS A 287 -32.62 -8.16 -20.18
N GLU A 288 -31.52 -8.90 -20.35
CA GLU A 288 -31.46 -10.35 -20.26
C GLU A 288 -30.57 -10.76 -19.08
N LYS A 289 -30.76 -11.99 -18.58
CA LYS A 289 -29.89 -12.61 -17.60
C LYS A 289 -28.55 -12.99 -18.23
N ASP A 290 -27.55 -13.22 -17.41
CA ASP A 290 -26.26 -13.67 -17.85
C ASP A 290 -26.37 -15.05 -18.54
N LEU A 291 -25.61 -15.25 -19.62
CA LEU A 291 -25.70 -16.43 -20.47
C LEU A 291 -25.34 -17.74 -19.75
N LEU A 292 -24.36 -17.65 -18.87
CA LEU A 292 -23.85 -18.80 -18.11
C LEU A 292 -24.16 -18.61 -16.64
N PRO A 293 -24.68 -19.66 -15.95
CA PRO A 293 -24.79 -19.64 -14.50
C PRO A 293 -23.39 -19.63 -13.86
N VAL A 294 -23.30 -19.04 -12.71
CA VAL A 294 -22.06 -18.93 -11.92
C VAL A 294 -21.93 -20.15 -11.00
N ASP A 295 -20.82 -20.86 -11.09
CA ASP A 295 -20.51 -21.98 -10.20
C ASP A 295 -19.94 -21.47 -8.85
N GLU A 296 -20.01 -22.27 -7.78
CA GLU A 296 -19.57 -21.89 -6.42
C GLU A 296 -18.11 -21.41 -6.39
N ASP A 297 -17.22 -22.02 -7.14
CA ASP A 297 -15.78 -21.71 -7.19
C ASP A 297 -15.45 -20.38 -7.89
N GLN A 298 -16.39 -19.85 -8.66
CA GLN A 298 -16.24 -18.55 -9.32
C GLN A 298 -16.61 -17.37 -8.44
N ILE A 299 -17.33 -17.62 -7.33
CA ILE A 299 -17.82 -16.56 -6.43
C ILE A 299 -16.68 -16.06 -5.56
N VAL A 300 -16.46 -14.75 -5.55
CA VAL A 300 -15.41 -14.08 -4.81
C VAL A 300 -15.93 -13.42 -3.53
N GLY A 301 -17.15 -12.90 -3.57
CA GLY A 301 -17.76 -12.23 -2.42
C GLY A 301 -19.10 -11.64 -2.71
N LYS A 302 -19.69 -11.03 -1.68
CA LYS A 302 -21.00 -10.37 -1.69
C LYS A 302 -20.85 -8.87 -1.45
N VAL A 303 -21.58 -8.05 -2.17
CA VAL A 303 -21.64 -6.61 -1.95
C VAL A 303 -22.43 -6.33 -0.67
N THR A 304 -21.81 -5.60 0.27
CA THR A 304 -22.43 -5.23 1.55
C THR A 304 -22.77 -3.76 1.62
N TYR A 305 -21.92 -2.89 1.09
CA TYR A 305 -22.12 -1.44 1.08
C TYR A 305 -21.69 -0.83 -0.25
N VAL A 306 -22.33 0.30 -0.60
CA VAL A 306 -21.96 1.10 -1.76
C VAL A 306 -21.63 2.52 -1.30
N VAL A 307 -20.46 3.03 -1.72
CA VAL A 307 -20.02 4.39 -1.46
C VAL A 307 -20.08 5.16 -2.77
N PRO A 308 -21.04 6.09 -2.93
CA PRO A 308 -21.21 6.83 -4.18
C PRO A 308 -19.99 7.70 -4.52
N TYR A 309 -19.67 7.81 -5.81
CA TYR A 309 -18.69 8.72 -6.40
C TYR A 309 -17.22 8.51 -6.02
N LEU A 310 -16.91 7.69 -5.03
CA LEU A 310 -15.53 7.50 -4.53
C LEU A 310 -14.61 6.79 -5.55
N GLY A 311 -15.18 6.05 -6.49
CA GLY A 311 -14.45 5.28 -7.50
C GLY A 311 -14.05 6.06 -8.75
N TYR A 312 -14.57 7.28 -8.96
CA TYR A 312 -14.30 8.06 -10.18
C TYR A 312 -12.80 8.25 -10.51
N PRO A 313 -11.92 8.58 -9.54
CA PRO A 313 -10.50 8.71 -9.84
C PRO A 313 -9.89 7.42 -10.45
N SER A 314 -10.29 6.27 -9.92
CA SER A 314 -9.85 4.97 -10.41
C SER A 314 -10.41 4.64 -11.79
N VAL A 315 -11.68 4.98 -12.03
CA VAL A 315 -12.36 4.76 -13.33
C VAL A 315 -11.74 5.64 -14.41
N TRP A 316 -11.56 6.94 -14.16
CA TRP A 316 -10.93 7.87 -15.12
C TRP A 316 -9.50 7.46 -15.47
N PHE A 317 -8.76 7.01 -14.48
CA PHE A 317 -7.40 6.52 -14.67
C PHE A 317 -7.37 5.26 -15.56
N SER A 318 -8.27 4.31 -15.30
CA SER A 318 -8.43 3.10 -16.12
C SER A 318 -8.82 3.42 -17.57
N GLU A 319 -9.73 4.37 -17.78
CA GLU A 319 -10.15 4.79 -19.11
C GLU A 319 -9.05 5.53 -19.87
N TRP A 320 -8.30 6.36 -19.17
CA TRP A 320 -7.16 7.05 -19.76
C TRP A 320 -6.10 6.06 -20.26
N ILE A 321 -5.82 5.01 -19.48
CA ILE A 321 -4.93 3.91 -19.89
C ILE A 321 -5.47 3.20 -21.13
N ASN A 322 -6.77 2.86 -21.15
CA ASN A 322 -7.38 2.09 -22.24
C ASN A 322 -7.55 2.88 -23.55
N LYS A 323 -7.65 4.22 -23.46
CA LYS A 323 -7.67 5.09 -24.65
C LYS A 323 -6.32 5.21 -25.35
N ASN A 324 -5.22 4.90 -24.64
CA ASN A 324 -3.85 5.02 -25.15
C ASN A 324 -3.22 3.65 -25.46
N LYS A 325 -4.01 2.56 -25.44
CA LYS A 325 -3.69 1.25 -26.02
C LYS A 325 -4.22 1.15 -27.44
#